data_a25cac896e216b99c4ee0c89bee4cb88
#
_entry.id   a25cac896e216b99c4ee0c89bee4cb88
#
_cell.length_a   1.000
_cell.length_b   1.000
_cell.length_c   1.000
_cell.angle_alpha   90.00
_cell.angle_beta   90.00
_cell.angle_gamma   90.00
#
_symmetry.space_group_name_H-M   'P 1'
#
loop_
_entity.id
_entity.type
_entity.pdbx_description
1 polymer ?
#
loop_
_entity_poly.entity_id
_entity_poly.type
_entity_poly.pdbx_seq_one_letter_code
_entity_poly.pdbx_strand_id
1 'polypeptide(L)'
;MTTPSDTEPLYAAVELGSGSFRLHVASCADGAVRVLATLSEPIRLGAELDADGGFRSDAMRRALDCLRRFRATLEPWQPRAVRVVAGSALRLARNAPTFFPAAQAAIGHPVELIGPEEEGRLVYLGVAGALGGMRERRLVLDIGSGSTELAVGCGERIERVQSYGVGALRHGLAFFGDGIVPSAFEAALELSLIHI
;
A
#
# COMPACT_ATOMS: atom_id res chain seq x y z
N MET A 1 -21.08 -8.41 -18.12
CA MET A 1 -20.69 -8.76 -16.74
C MET A 1 -20.85 -10.26 -16.61
N THR A 2 -19.77 -11.02 -16.71
CA THR A 2 -19.77 -12.46 -16.48
C THR A 2 -19.74 -12.68 -14.98
N THR A 3 -20.80 -13.26 -14.44
CA THR A 3 -20.84 -13.80 -13.07
C THR A 3 -19.72 -14.83 -12.92
N PRO A 4 -18.94 -14.81 -11.81
CA PRO A 4 -17.99 -15.89 -11.53
C PRO A 4 -18.76 -17.20 -11.46
N SER A 5 -18.19 -18.29 -12.00
CA SER A 5 -18.74 -19.62 -11.73
C SER A 5 -18.66 -19.88 -10.23
N ASP A 6 -19.69 -20.46 -9.62
CA ASP A 6 -19.83 -20.74 -8.17
C ASP A 6 -18.68 -21.60 -7.56
N THR A 7 -17.61 -21.86 -8.30
CA THR A 7 -16.52 -22.77 -7.93
C THR A 7 -15.15 -22.12 -7.79
N GLU A 8 -14.96 -20.87 -8.25
CA GLU A 8 -13.65 -20.21 -8.15
C GLU A 8 -13.43 -19.60 -6.76
N PRO A 9 -12.34 -19.93 -6.06
CA PRO A 9 -12.07 -19.36 -4.75
C PRO A 9 -11.80 -17.85 -4.86
N LEU A 10 -12.47 -17.08 -4.01
CA LEU A 10 -12.27 -15.63 -3.92
C LEU A 10 -11.24 -15.32 -2.84
N TYR A 11 -10.45 -14.29 -3.09
CA TYR A 11 -9.45 -13.76 -2.18
C TYR A 11 -9.62 -12.26 -2.08
N ALA A 12 -9.25 -11.69 -0.94
CA ALA A 12 -9.23 -10.25 -0.77
C ALA A 12 -7.91 -9.77 -0.22
N ALA A 13 -7.48 -8.60 -0.67
CA ALA A 13 -6.33 -7.88 -0.15
C ALA A 13 -6.75 -6.47 0.26
N VAL A 14 -6.34 -6.06 1.46
CA VAL A 14 -6.52 -4.70 1.97
C VAL A 14 -5.16 -4.10 2.24
N GLU A 15 -4.90 -2.93 1.67
CA GLU A 15 -3.67 -2.16 1.87
C GLU A 15 -3.99 -0.90 2.67
N LEU A 16 -3.30 -0.70 3.78
CA LEU A 16 -3.32 0.52 4.57
C LEU A 16 -2.09 1.36 4.20
N GLY A 17 -2.19 2.03 3.05
CA GLY A 17 -1.12 2.86 2.52
C GLY A 17 -1.07 4.25 3.15
N SER A 18 0.05 4.96 3.00
CA SER A 18 0.26 6.32 3.52
C SER A 18 -0.67 7.35 2.91
N GLY A 19 -1.03 7.21 1.63
CA GLY A 19 -1.92 8.13 0.90
C GLY A 19 -3.36 7.66 0.88
N SER A 20 -3.60 6.38 0.64
CA SER A 20 -4.92 5.80 0.50
C SER A 20 -4.99 4.40 1.10
N PHE A 21 -6.19 4.01 1.53
CA PHE A 21 -6.51 2.62 1.80
C PHE A 21 -7.15 2.01 0.56
N ARG A 22 -6.79 0.76 0.24
CA ARG A 22 -7.29 0.04 -0.92
C ARG A 22 -7.80 -1.33 -0.52
N LEU A 23 -8.89 -1.74 -1.15
CA LEU A 23 -9.46 -3.08 -1.05
C LEU A 23 -9.57 -3.65 -2.46
N HIS A 24 -9.06 -4.85 -2.65
CA HIS A 24 -9.25 -5.64 -3.85
C HIS A 24 -9.90 -6.97 -3.51
N VAL A 25 -10.88 -7.37 -4.32
CA VAL A 25 -11.43 -8.72 -4.33
C VAL A 25 -11.12 -9.35 -5.67
N ALA A 26 -10.58 -10.55 -5.68
CA ALA A 26 -10.17 -11.24 -6.89
C ALA A 26 -10.49 -12.74 -6.82
N SER A 27 -10.73 -13.37 -7.99
CA SER A 27 -10.66 -14.81 -8.16
C SER A 27 -9.25 -15.22 -8.61
N CYS A 28 -8.86 -16.43 -8.26
CA CYS A 28 -7.61 -17.03 -8.72
C CYS A 28 -7.90 -18.42 -9.27
N ALA A 29 -7.76 -18.57 -10.59
CA ALA A 29 -7.94 -19.82 -11.31
C ALA A 29 -6.79 -20.04 -12.28
N ASP A 30 -6.26 -21.25 -12.36
CA ASP A 30 -5.18 -21.65 -13.29
C ASP A 30 -3.94 -20.72 -13.25
N GLY A 31 -3.62 -20.18 -12.05
CA GLY A 31 -2.51 -19.26 -11.87
C GLY A 31 -2.78 -17.83 -12.34
N ALA A 32 -3.97 -17.52 -12.84
CA ALA A 32 -4.37 -16.18 -13.25
C ALA A 32 -5.20 -15.51 -12.14
N VAL A 33 -4.86 -14.27 -11.81
CA VAL A 33 -5.61 -13.42 -10.89
C VAL A 33 -6.53 -12.52 -11.68
N ARG A 34 -7.83 -12.58 -11.39
CA ARG A 34 -8.84 -11.69 -11.98
C ARG A 34 -9.44 -10.82 -10.90
N VAL A 35 -9.17 -9.52 -10.95
CA VAL A 35 -9.76 -8.54 -10.03
C VAL A 35 -11.24 -8.36 -10.36
N LEU A 36 -12.10 -8.54 -9.36
CA LEU A 36 -13.56 -8.46 -9.45
C LEU A 36 -14.09 -7.15 -8.88
N ALA A 37 -13.47 -6.64 -7.82
CA ALA A 37 -13.82 -5.38 -7.20
C ALA A 37 -12.59 -4.66 -6.67
N THR A 38 -12.62 -3.33 -6.76
CA THR A 38 -11.59 -2.44 -6.20
C THR A 38 -12.26 -1.25 -5.54
N LEU A 39 -11.89 -0.97 -4.29
CA LEU A 39 -12.20 0.27 -3.61
C LEU A 39 -10.91 0.98 -3.23
N SER A 40 -10.91 2.31 -3.33
CA SER A 40 -9.78 3.13 -2.91
C SER A 40 -10.33 4.38 -2.21
N GLU A 41 -9.85 4.62 -0.98
CA GLU A 41 -10.21 5.81 -0.20
C GLU A 41 -8.99 6.63 0.17
N PRO A 42 -8.94 7.92 -0.15
CA PRO A 42 -7.81 8.80 0.15
C PRO A 42 -7.82 9.20 1.63
N ILE A 43 -7.18 8.42 2.47
CA ILE A 43 -7.08 8.66 3.92
C ILE A 43 -5.97 9.65 4.25
N ARG A 44 -4.86 9.64 3.48
CA ARG A 44 -3.69 10.51 3.62
C ARG A 44 -3.03 10.48 5.01
N LEU A 45 -2.99 9.30 5.64
CA LEU A 45 -2.39 9.14 6.98
C LEU A 45 -0.97 9.70 7.08
N GLY A 46 -0.18 9.61 6.02
CA GLY A 46 1.18 10.16 5.99
C GLY A 46 1.25 11.69 6.12
N ALA A 47 0.16 12.41 5.85
CA ALA A 47 0.06 13.86 6.04
C ALA A 47 -0.53 14.25 7.42
N GLU A 48 -0.97 13.29 8.20
CA GLU A 48 -1.72 13.52 9.44
C GLU A 48 -0.89 13.23 10.70
N LEU A 49 0.43 13.21 10.55
CA LEU A 49 1.34 13.13 11.69
C LEU A 49 1.39 14.50 12.39
N ASP A 50 1.26 14.49 13.69
CA ASP A 50 1.48 15.67 14.54
C ASP A 50 2.98 15.95 14.74
N ALA A 51 3.30 17.03 15.45
CA ALA A 51 4.69 17.43 15.74
C ALA A 51 5.48 16.35 16.52
N ASP A 52 4.78 15.48 17.25
CA ASP A 52 5.37 14.38 18.02
C ASP A 52 5.48 13.10 17.21
N GLY A 53 5.10 13.10 15.94
CA GLY A 53 5.14 11.94 15.04
C GLY A 53 4.02 10.92 15.30
N GLY A 54 2.93 11.31 15.93
CA GLY A 54 1.73 10.51 16.11
C GLY A 54 0.63 10.89 15.12
N PHE A 55 -0.27 9.96 14.80
CA PHE A 55 -1.48 10.30 14.06
C PHE A 55 -2.44 11.10 14.93
N ARG A 56 -3.05 12.12 14.37
CA ARG A 56 -4.13 12.85 15.00
C ARG A 56 -5.37 11.96 15.19
N SER A 57 -6.13 12.19 16.26
CA SER A 57 -7.28 11.37 16.61
C SER A 57 -8.39 11.38 15.54
N ASP A 58 -8.58 12.50 14.84
CA ASP A 58 -9.55 12.59 13.76
C ASP A 58 -9.13 11.78 12.53
N ALA A 59 -7.84 11.72 12.21
CA ALA A 59 -7.29 10.89 11.15
C ALA A 59 -7.45 9.41 11.45
N MET A 60 -7.15 8.99 12.68
CA MET A 60 -7.37 7.61 13.13
C MET A 60 -8.85 7.22 13.03
N ARG A 61 -9.77 8.10 13.44
CA ARG A 61 -11.20 7.83 13.32
C ARG A 61 -11.63 7.64 11.86
N ARG A 62 -11.22 8.53 10.94
CA ARG A 62 -11.50 8.38 9.50
C ARG A 62 -10.97 7.06 8.94
N ALA A 63 -9.76 6.68 9.34
CA ALA A 63 -9.17 5.41 8.94
C ALA A 63 -9.98 4.20 9.43
N LEU A 64 -10.42 4.20 10.69
CA LEU A 64 -11.27 3.14 11.25
C LEU A 64 -12.64 3.07 10.57
N ASP A 65 -13.25 4.21 10.25
CA ASP A 65 -14.51 4.25 9.53
C ASP A 65 -14.38 3.70 8.10
N CYS A 66 -13.27 3.97 7.42
CA CYS A 66 -12.95 3.36 6.13
C CYS A 66 -12.86 1.82 6.27
N LEU A 67 -12.14 1.31 7.27
CA LEU A 67 -12.01 -0.13 7.49
C LEU A 67 -13.34 -0.82 7.79
N ARG A 68 -14.24 -0.18 8.51
CA ARG A 68 -15.62 -0.69 8.72
C ARG A 68 -16.40 -0.78 7.41
N ARG A 69 -16.27 0.23 6.53
CA ARG A 69 -16.89 0.17 5.20
C ARG A 69 -16.30 -0.93 4.33
N PHE A 70 -14.97 -1.13 4.37
CA PHE A 70 -14.32 -2.22 3.66
C PHE A 70 -14.81 -3.58 4.15
N ARG A 71 -14.94 -3.76 5.48
CA ARG A 71 -15.52 -4.97 6.06
C ARG A 71 -16.92 -5.23 5.53
N ALA A 72 -17.82 -4.23 5.56
CA ALA A 72 -19.18 -4.38 5.06
C ALA A 72 -19.21 -4.71 3.55
N THR A 73 -18.24 -4.19 2.77
CA THR A 73 -18.09 -4.54 1.35
C THR A 73 -17.59 -5.98 1.16
N LEU A 74 -16.76 -6.51 2.06
CA LEU A 74 -16.23 -7.87 1.98
C LEU A 74 -17.27 -8.93 2.32
N GLU A 75 -18.21 -8.64 3.24
CA GLU A 75 -19.18 -9.61 3.73
C GLU A 75 -19.97 -10.37 2.62
N PRO A 76 -20.49 -9.72 1.55
CA PRO A 76 -21.21 -10.43 0.50
C PRO A 76 -20.32 -11.34 -0.37
N TRP A 77 -19.02 -11.05 -0.45
CA TRP A 77 -18.08 -11.80 -1.28
C TRP A 77 -17.63 -13.10 -0.65
N GLN A 78 -17.67 -13.23 0.67
CA GLN A 78 -17.22 -14.40 1.43
C GLN A 78 -15.86 -14.95 0.94
N PRO A 79 -14.80 -14.14 0.89
CA PRO A 79 -13.52 -14.57 0.37
C PRO A 79 -12.94 -15.70 1.23
N ARG A 80 -12.31 -16.67 0.58
CA ARG A 80 -11.62 -17.79 1.24
C ARG A 80 -10.51 -17.33 2.17
N ALA A 81 -9.84 -16.24 1.81
CA ALA A 81 -8.82 -15.61 2.64
C ALA A 81 -8.81 -14.09 2.40
N VAL A 82 -8.52 -13.36 3.47
CA VAL A 82 -8.31 -11.91 3.46
C VAL A 82 -6.94 -11.63 4.05
N ARG A 83 -6.11 -10.89 3.32
CA ARG A 83 -4.83 -10.37 3.82
C ARG A 83 -4.93 -8.86 3.95
N VAL A 84 -4.59 -8.35 5.13
CA VAL A 84 -4.57 -6.90 5.41
C VAL A 84 -3.15 -6.49 5.74
N VAL A 85 -2.56 -5.62 4.94
CA VAL A 85 -1.19 -5.16 5.11
C VAL A 85 -1.13 -3.66 5.38
N ALA A 86 -0.18 -3.25 6.20
CA ALA A 86 0.08 -1.86 6.54
C ALA A 86 1.51 -1.48 6.16
N GLY A 87 1.67 -0.34 5.49
CA GLY A 87 2.93 0.14 4.95
C GLY A 87 3.59 1.26 5.78
N SER A 88 4.30 2.14 5.09
CA SER A 88 5.27 3.09 5.65
C SER A 88 4.71 4.05 6.69
N ALA A 89 3.52 4.63 6.53
CA ALA A 89 2.97 5.58 7.51
C ALA A 89 2.77 4.92 8.89
N LEU A 90 2.27 3.66 8.90
CA LEU A 90 2.03 2.92 10.13
C LEU A 90 3.33 2.35 10.74
N ARG A 91 4.41 2.23 9.97
CA ARG A 91 5.75 1.93 10.51
C ARG A 91 6.36 3.12 11.26
N LEU A 92 6.07 4.33 10.81
CA LEU A 92 6.69 5.56 11.32
C LEU A 92 5.92 6.19 12.49
N ALA A 93 4.62 5.99 12.57
CA ALA A 93 3.80 6.68 13.56
C ALA A 93 4.02 6.13 14.97
N ARG A 94 4.33 7.03 15.92
CA ARG A 94 4.59 6.70 17.33
C ARG A 94 3.41 5.99 18.00
N ASN A 95 2.19 6.35 17.64
CA ASN A 95 0.96 5.78 18.21
C ASN A 95 0.34 4.67 17.35
N ALA A 96 1.03 4.16 16.35
CA ALA A 96 0.59 3.01 15.56
C ALA A 96 0.26 1.78 16.44
N PRO A 97 1.03 1.44 17.51
CA PRO A 97 0.71 0.31 18.36
C PRO A 97 -0.70 0.38 18.98
N THR A 98 -1.21 1.58 19.24
CA THR A 98 -2.58 1.76 19.77
C THR A 98 -3.65 1.71 18.68
N PHE A 99 -3.27 2.01 17.43
CA PHE A 99 -4.15 1.95 16.27
C PHE A 99 -4.42 0.51 15.81
N PHE A 100 -3.41 -0.38 15.83
CA PHE A 100 -3.54 -1.73 15.29
C PHE A 100 -4.70 -2.55 15.88
N PRO A 101 -4.90 -2.63 17.21
CA PRO A 101 -6.02 -3.39 17.77
C PRO A 101 -7.38 -2.87 17.28
N ALA A 102 -7.53 -1.54 17.21
CA ALA A 102 -8.75 -0.90 16.73
C ALA A 102 -8.97 -1.13 15.22
N ALA A 103 -7.90 -1.09 14.43
CA ALA A 103 -7.94 -1.38 12.99
C ALA A 103 -8.34 -2.84 12.72
N GLN A 104 -7.75 -3.79 13.45
CA GLN A 104 -8.11 -5.21 13.37
C GLN A 104 -9.57 -5.46 13.73
N ALA A 105 -10.06 -4.83 14.80
CA ALA A 105 -11.46 -4.91 15.19
C ALA A 105 -12.39 -4.30 14.12
N ALA A 106 -12.00 -3.20 13.50
CA ALA A 106 -12.79 -2.50 12.47
C ALA A 106 -12.91 -3.32 11.19
N ILE A 107 -11.81 -3.88 10.68
CA ILE A 107 -11.82 -4.70 9.46
C ILE A 107 -12.27 -6.15 9.71
N GLY A 108 -12.13 -6.66 10.95
CA GLY A 108 -12.46 -8.03 11.31
C GLY A 108 -11.37 -9.07 10.94
N HIS A 109 -10.17 -8.62 10.59
CA HIS A 109 -9.04 -9.45 10.18
C HIS A 109 -7.74 -8.95 10.81
N PRO A 110 -6.72 -9.82 11.02
CA PRO A 110 -5.40 -9.39 11.44
C PRO A 110 -4.80 -8.37 10.48
N VAL A 111 -4.13 -7.35 11.01
CA VAL A 111 -3.38 -6.36 10.23
C VAL A 111 -1.90 -6.65 10.38
N GLU A 112 -1.24 -6.94 9.28
CA GLU A 112 0.19 -7.23 9.20
C GLU A 112 0.96 -5.96 8.84
N LEU A 113 1.88 -5.55 9.72
CA LEU A 113 2.82 -4.48 9.40
C LEU A 113 3.98 -5.06 8.59
N ILE A 114 4.01 -4.77 7.29
CA ILE A 114 5.05 -5.28 6.40
C ILE A 114 6.27 -4.35 6.38
N GLY A 115 7.45 -4.96 6.26
CA GLY A 115 8.70 -4.22 6.06
C GLY A 115 8.81 -3.64 4.66
N PRO A 116 9.73 -2.68 4.44
CA PRO A 116 9.89 -2.03 3.13
C PRO A 116 10.34 -3.01 2.03
N GLU A 117 11.17 -3.99 2.37
CA GLU A 117 11.59 -5.03 1.42
C GLU A 117 10.43 -5.95 1.02
N GLU A 118 9.56 -6.30 1.97
CA GLU A 118 8.35 -7.10 1.69
C GLU A 118 7.35 -6.31 0.85
N GLU A 119 7.20 -5.01 1.09
CA GLU A 119 6.39 -4.11 0.27
C GLU A 119 6.86 -4.16 -1.20
N GLY A 120 8.15 -3.89 -1.46
CA GLY A 120 8.72 -3.97 -2.80
C GLY A 120 8.65 -5.36 -3.43
N ARG A 121 8.80 -6.42 -2.62
CA ARG A 121 8.64 -7.80 -3.07
C ARG A 121 7.21 -8.08 -3.57
N LEU A 122 6.21 -7.66 -2.81
CA LEU A 122 4.80 -7.86 -3.16
C LEU A 122 4.42 -7.07 -4.42
N VAL A 123 4.89 -5.83 -4.53
CA VAL A 123 4.67 -4.99 -5.73
C VAL A 123 5.30 -5.65 -6.96
N TYR A 124 6.54 -6.13 -6.85
CA TYR A 124 7.20 -6.83 -7.96
C TYR A 124 6.42 -8.05 -8.42
N LEU A 125 5.96 -8.90 -7.48
CA LEU A 125 5.18 -10.09 -7.81
C LEU A 125 3.85 -9.74 -8.47
N GLY A 126 3.18 -8.69 -8.00
CA GLY A 126 1.95 -8.19 -8.62
C GLY A 126 2.15 -7.77 -10.07
N VAL A 127 3.22 -7.02 -10.36
CA VAL A 127 3.59 -6.59 -11.72
C VAL A 127 3.99 -7.78 -12.58
N ALA A 128 4.82 -8.68 -12.08
CA ALA A 128 5.27 -9.86 -12.80
C ALA A 128 4.10 -10.78 -13.18
N GLY A 129 3.17 -11.01 -12.25
CA GLY A 129 1.96 -11.80 -12.50
C GLY A 129 1.01 -11.16 -13.51
N ALA A 130 0.85 -9.83 -13.47
CA ALA A 130 -0.02 -9.11 -14.40
C ALA A 130 0.52 -9.06 -15.84
N LEU A 131 1.84 -8.91 -16.00
CA LEU A 131 2.47 -8.79 -17.31
C LEU A 131 2.82 -10.15 -17.95
N GLY A 132 2.89 -11.22 -17.18
CA GLY A 132 3.40 -12.52 -17.67
C GLY A 132 4.89 -12.46 -18.01
N GLY A 133 5.37 -13.33 -18.93
CA GLY A 133 6.76 -13.30 -19.41
C GLY A 133 7.75 -13.87 -18.40
N MET A 134 7.70 -15.17 -18.14
CA MET A 134 8.46 -15.87 -17.09
C MET A 134 9.99 -15.77 -17.19
N ARG A 135 10.54 -15.31 -18.31
CA ARG A 135 12.01 -15.22 -18.55
C ARG A 135 12.50 -13.80 -18.77
N GLU A 136 11.65 -12.81 -18.66
CA GLU A 136 12.05 -11.42 -18.85
C GLU A 136 12.60 -10.85 -17.55
N ARG A 137 13.77 -10.22 -17.64
CA ARG A 137 14.34 -9.45 -16.54
C ARG A 137 13.65 -8.08 -16.49
N ARG A 138 13.18 -7.69 -15.30
CA ARG A 138 12.41 -6.45 -15.10
C ARG A 138 12.97 -5.65 -13.94
N LEU A 139 12.94 -4.34 -14.10
CA LEU A 139 13.03 -3.37 -13.02
C LEU A 139 11.62 -2.82 -12.78
N VAL A 140 11.15 -2.96 -11.57
CA VAL A 140 9.89 -2.34 -11.10
C VAL A 140 10.26 -1.17 -10.20
N LEU A 141 9.70 -0.01 -10.51
CA LEU A 141 9.80 1.22 -9.72
C LEU A 141 8.39 1.53 -9.21
N ASP A 142 8.21 1.50 -7.89
CA ASP A 142 6.98 1.92 -7.23
C ASP A 142 7.22 3.23 -6.48
N ILE A 143 6.61 4.32 -6.93
CA ILE A 143 6.69 5.63 -6.30
C ILE A 143 5.45 5.81 -5.44
N GLY A 144 5.57 5.45 -4.17
CA GLY A 144 4.49 5.54 -3.19
C GLY A 144 4.35 6.95 -2.59
N SER A 145 3.41 7.07 -1.65
CA SER A 145 3.20 8.33 -0.91
C SER A 145 4.28 8.60 0.14
N GLY A 146 4.82 7.56 0.79
CA GLY A 146 5.79 7.67 1.87
C GLY A 146 7.19 7.16 1.53
N SER A 147 7.29 6.25 0.58
CA SER A 147 8.52 5.58 0.15
C SER A 147 8.51 5.31 -1.35
N THR A 148 9.66 4.91 -1.87
CA THR A 148 9.85 4.44 -3.25
C THR A 148 10.59 3.13 -3.20
N GLU A 149 10.04 2.10 -3.84
CA GLU A 149 10.61 0.77 -3.91
C GLU A 149 11.17 0.50 -5.32
N LEU A 150 12.39 -0.05 -5.35
CA LEU A 150 13.03 -0.56 -6.55
C LEU A 150 13.20 -2.06 -6.41
N ALA A 151 12.63 -2.83 -7.33
CA ALA A 151 12.75 -4.27 -7.35
C ALA A 151 13.22 -4.78 -8.71
N VAL A 152 14.25 -5.61 -8.73
CA VAL A 152 14.79 -6.26 -9.93
C VAL A 152 14.60 -7.76 -9.81
N GLY A 153 14.20 -8.39 -10.91
CA GLY A 153 14.05 -9.84 -10.95
C GLY A 153 13.83 -10.36 -12.37
N CYS A 154 13.64 -11.67 -12.48
CA CYS A 154 13.37 -12.35 -13.73
C CYS A 154 12.16 -13.28 -13.54
N GLY A 155 11.09 -13.04 -14.29
CA GLY A 155 9.80 -13.69 -14.02
C GLY A 155 9.32 -13.40 -12.60
N GLU A 156 9.02 -14.43 -11.82
CA GLU A 156 8.63 -14.31 -10.42
C GLU A 156 9.83 -14.35 -9.44
N ARG A 157 11.03 -14.63 -9.94
CA ARG A 157 12.24 -14.70 -9.12
C ARG A 157 12.80 -13.28 -8.93
N ILE A 158 12.75 -12.81 -7.69
CA ILE A 158 13.30 -11.52 -7.30
C ILE A 158 14.79 -11.67 -7.00
N GLU A 159 15.60 -10.77 -7.56
CA GLU A 159 17.06 -10.71 -7.39
C GLU A 159 17.44 -9.71 -6.32
N ARG A 160 16.78 -8.55 -6.30
CA ARG A 160 17.06 -7.48 -5.36
C ARG A 160 15.84 -6.60 -5.14
N VAL A 161 15.65 -6.16 -3.90
CA VAL A 161 14.68 -5.11 -3.52
C VAL A 161 15.42 -4.06 -2.71
N GLN A 162 15.12 -2.79 -2.97
CA GLN A 162 15.54 -1.65 -2.16
C GLN A 162 14.38 -0.71 -1.96
N SER A 163 14.27 -0.11 -0.77
CA SER A 163 13.28 0.90 -0.45
C SER A 163 13.99 2.16 0.04
N TYR A 164 13.48 3.29 -0.41
CA TYR A 164 14.00 4.61 -0.10
C TYR A 164 12.89 5.44 0.56
N GLY A 165 13.24 6.23 1.58
CA GLY A 165 12.31 7.13 2.26
C GLY A 165 11.88 8.35 1.41
N VAL A 166 11.80 8.18 0.10
CA VAL A 166 11.41 9.19 -0.89
C VAL A 166 9.99 8.87 -1.37
N GLY A 167 9.01 9.69 -1.05
CA GLY A 167 7.61 9.46 -1.43
C GLY A 167 6.90 10.74 -1.79
N ALA A 168 5.95 10.66 -2.71
CA ALA A 168 5.27 11.82 -3.30
C ALA A 168 4.62 12.75 -2.25
N LEU A 169 3.91 12.18 -1.28
CA LEU A 169 3.27 12.96 -0.21
C LEU A 169 4.29 13.50 0.78
N ARG A 170 5.23 12.65 1.21
CA ARG A 170 6.26 13.02 2.17
C ARG A 170 7.14 14.18 1.66
N HIS A 171 7.60 14.09 0.40
CA HIS A 171 8.41 15.15 -0.22
C HIS A 171 7.58 16.36 -0.57
N GLY A 172 6.33 16.18 -1.01
CA GLY A 172 5.41 17.26 -1.26
C GLY A 172 5.23 18.15 -0.02
N LEU A 173 5.04 17.56 1.15
CA LEU A 173 4.90 18.31 2.40
C LEU A 173 6.22 18.92 2.87
N ALA A 174 7.35 18.22 2.71
CA ALA A 174 8.64 18.67 3.21
C ALA A 174 9.22 19.84 2.40
N PHE A 175 9.04 19.84 1.09
CA PHE A 175 9.71 20.80 0.19
C PHE A 175 8.75 21.76 -0.52
N PHE A 176 7.49 21.39 -0.71
CA PHE A 176 6.55 22.13 -1.55
C PHE A 176 5.33 22.65 -0.79
N GLY A 177 5.35 22.60 0.56
CA GLY A 177 4.25 23.08 1.40
C GLY A 177 3.88 24.55 1.15
N ASP A 178 4.90 25.39 0.90
CA ASP A 178 4.74 26.83 0.62
C ASP A 178 4.71 27.16 -0.89
N GLY A 179 4.65 26.14 -1.74
CA GLY A 179 4.60 26.27 -3.20
C GLY A 179 5.81 25.69 -3.92
N ILE A 180 5.66 25.49 -5.23
CA ILE A 180 6.72 24.93 -6.09
C ILE A 180 7.57 26.11 -6.60
N VAL A 181 8.72 26.32 -5.95
CA VAL A 181 9.72 27.32 -6.35
C VAL A 181 11.04 26.62 -6.72
N PRO A 182 11.91 27.21 -7.56
CA PRO A 182 13.15 26.59 -8.01
C PRO A 182 14.04 26.08 -6.87
N SER A 183 14.23 26.86 -5.80
CA SER A 183 15.04 26.46 -4.65
C SER A 183 14.48 25.26 -3.88
N ALA A 184 13.16 25.14 -3.76
CA ALA A 184 12.51 24.00 -3.14
C ALA A 184 12.69 22.74 -3.99
N PHE A 185 12.62 22.90 -5.32
CA PHE A 185 12.87 21.80 -6.25
C PHE A 185 14.33 21.31 -6.20
N GLU A 186 15.29 22.23 -6.18
CA GLU A 186 16.72 21.92 -6.03
C GLU A 186 16.98 21.16 -4.73
N ALA A 187 16.45 21.62 -3.60
CA ALA A 187 16.60 20.94 -2.31
C ALA A 187 15.98 19.53 -2.30
N ALA A 188 14.82 19.36 -2.93
CA ALA A 188 14.19 18.04 -3.08
C ALA A 188 15.01 17.10 -3.97
N LEU A 189 15.61 17.64 -5.05
CA LEU A 189 16.47 16.90 -5.96
C LEU A 189 17.75 16.42 -5.27
N GLU A 190 18.41 17.31 -4.51
CA GLU A 190 19.62 16.95 -3.75
C GLU A 190 19.36 15.79 -2.79
N LEU A 191 18.25 15.83 -2.05
CA LEU A 191 17.90 14.73 -1.16
C LEU A 191 17.66 13.42 -1.94
N SER A 192 17.03 13.48 -3.10
CA SER A 192 16.80 12.30 -3.93
C SER A 192 18.10 11.69 -4.44
N LEU A 193 19.07 12.51 -4.86
CA LEU A 193 20.36 12.08 -5.37
C LEU A 193 21.26 11.43 -4.31
N ILE A 194 21.11 11.78 -3.02
CA ILE A 194 21.85 11.13 -1.92
C ILE A 194 21.44 9.68 -1.73
N HIS A 195 20.23 9.30 -2.14
CA HIS A 195 19.66 7.97 -1.93
C HIS A 195 19.82 7.03 -3.13
N ILE A 196 20.25 7.54 -4.28
CA ILE A 196 20.48 6.78 -5.51
C ILE A 196 21.98 6.59 -5.74
#